data_84d8b759e0a3354a01afe2fafaecb44a
#
_entry.id   84d8b759e0a3354a01afe2fafaecb44a
#
_cell.length_a   1.000
_cell.length_b   1.000
_cell.length_c   1.000
_cell.angle_alpha   90.00
_cell.angle_beta   90.00
_cell.angle_gamma   90.00
#
_symmetry.space_group_name_H-M   'P 1'
#
loop_
_entity.id
_entity.type
_entity.pdbx_description
1 polymer ?
#
loop_
_entity_poly.entity_id
_entity_poly.type
_entity_poly.pdbx_seq_one_letter_code
_entity_poly.pdbx_strand_id
1 'polypeptide(L)'
;MRLSNEEKLKLVLEHLEKGVPLHELAQRFQYDVSNVKYFVGLYRMHGKDVFLHRGETTTYTREQKLHAIDRVNKEHISYRQLGLQLGLIDPGILRDWVNLYKAKGEAAIQTTHGRKSYLKHEERLDQIADKSLKDRLGYLEAENAYLKKLYALIQKRSKRTKK
;
A
#
# COMPACT_ATOMS: atom_id res chain seq x y z
N MET A 1 14.53 -14.67 -12.70
CA MET A 1 14.25 -14.57 -11.25
C MET A 1 13.66 -13.19 -10.97
N ARG A 2 12.66 -13.07 -10.10
CA ARG A 2 12.04 -11.76 -9.79
C ARG A 2 12.49 -11.33 -8.39
N LEU A 3 13.28 -10.26 -8.29
CA LEU A 3 13.74 -9.73 -7.01
C LEU A 3 12.59 -9.17 -6.18
N SER A 4 12.60 -9.43 -4.88
CA SER A 4 11.73 -8.78 -3.93
C SER A 4 12.06 -7.28 -3.81
N ASN A 5 11.18 -6.47 -3.26
CA ASN A 5 11.46 -5.05 -3.06
C ASN A 5 12.61 -4.82 -2.07
N GLU A 6 12.77 -5.69 -1.07
CA GLU A 6 13.88 -5.65 -0.11
C GLU A 6 15.22 -5.95 -0.80
N GLU A 7 15.26 -6.94 -1.69
CA GLU A 7 16.47 -7.25 -2.45
C GLU A 7 16.85 -6.12 -3.41
N LYS A 8 15.84 -5.46 -4.04
CA LYS A 8 16.07 -4.26 -4.86
C LYS A 8 16.65 -3.11 -4.03
N LEU A 9 16.10 -2.86 -2.83
CA LEU A 9 16.61 -1.85 -1.92
C LEU A 9 18.05 -2.18 -1.48
N LYS A 10 18.32 -3.42 -1.09
CA LYS A 10 19.66 -3.87 -0.70
C LYS A 10 20.68 -3.64 -1.82
N LEU A 11 20.32 -4.01 -3.05
CA LEU A 11 21.15 -3.79 -4.24
C LEU A 11 21.48 -2.31 -4.45
N VAL A 12 20.47 -1.43 -4.28
CA VAL A 12 20.65 0.03 -4.41
C VAL A 12 21.58 0.57 -3.33
N LEU A 13 21.40 0.14 -2.07
CA LEU A 13 22.23 0.56 -0.95
C LEU A 13 23.69 0.07 -1.11
N GLU A 14 23.92 -1.15 -1.59
CA GLU A 14 25.27 -1.64 -1.89
C GLU A 14 25.99 -0.77 -2.94
N HIS A 15 25.25 -0.28 -3.95
CA HIS A 15 25.80 0.66 -4.91
C HIS A 15 26.14 2.02 -4.30
N LEU A 16 25.19 2.61 -3.56
CA LEU A 16 25.31 3.99 -3.08
C LEU A 16 26.25 4.12 -1.87
N GLU A 17 26.25 3.16 -0.95
CA GLU A 17 27.04 3.20 0.28
C GLU A 17 28.44 2.57 0.13
N LYS A 18 28.52 1.47 -0.62
CA LYS A 18 29.77 0.72 -0.77
C LYS A 18 30.47 0.97 -2.11
N GLY A 19 29.86 1.74 -3.01
CA GLY A 19 30.44 2.05 -4.32
C GLY A 19 30.52 0.86 -5.27
N VAL A 20 29.80 -0.24 -5.04
CA VAL A 20 29.83 -1.43 -5.89
C VAL A 20 29.33 -1.09 -7.29
N PRO A 21 30.05 -1.42 -8.36
CA PRO A 21 29.66 -1.10 -9.72
C PRO A 21 28.32 -1.75 -10.12
N LEU A 22 27.49 -1.04 -10.91
CA LEU A 22 26.17 -1.53 -11.31
C LEU A 22 26.22 -2.85 -12.09
N HIS A 23 27.25 -3.06 -12.92
CA HIS A 23 27.41 -4.28 -13.70
C HIS A 23 27.72 -5.50 -12.80
N GLU A 24 28.51 -5.32 -11.75
CA GLU A 24 28.82 -6.36 -10.78
C GLU A 24 27.57 -6.79 -10.00
N LEU A 25 26.78 -5.81 -9.55
CA LEU A 25 25.50 -6.08 -8.89
C LEU A 25 24.52 -6.79 -9.83
N ALA A 26 24.46 -6.35 -11.08
CA ALA A 26 23.60 -6.98 -12.09
C ALA A 26 23.97 -8.46 -12.31
N GLN A 27 25.26 -8.77 -12.39
CA GLN A 27 25.75 -10.15 -12.50
C GLN A 27 25.43 -10.97 -11.25
N ARG A 28 25.71 -10.43 -10.06
CA ARG A 28 25.47 -11.11 -8.78
C ARG A 28 24.01 -11.46 -8.56
N PHE A 29 23.11 -10.55 -8.89
CA PHE A 29 21.67 -10.74 -8.74
C PHE A 29 20.99 -11.33 -9.98
N GLN A 30 21.76 -11.69 -11.02
CA GLN A 30 21.28 -12.21 -12.30
C GLN A 30 20.17 -11.30 -12.90
N TYR A 31 20.43 -10.00 -12.88
CA TYR A 31 19.48 -8.98 -13.31
C TYR A 31 20.08 -8.11 -14.41
N ASP A 32 19.24 -7.46 -15.20
CA ASP A 32 19.70 -6.55 -16.24
C ASP A 32 20.24 -5.24 -15.64
N VAL A 33 21.40 -4.77 -16.12
CA VAL A 33 22.06 -3.54 -15.65
C VAL A 33 21.14 -2.33 -15.77
N SER A 34 20.31 -2.27 -16.80
CA SER A 34 19.39 -1.15 -17.02
C SER A 34 18.27 -1.13 -15.96
N ASN A 35 17.87 -2.29 -15.44
CA ASN A 35 16.93 -2.36 -14.32
C ASN A 35 17.58 -1.95 -13.00
N VAL A 36 18.83 -2.35 -12.77
CA VAL A 36 19.60 -1.91 -11.60
C VAL A 36 19.72 -0.37 -11.60
N LYS A 37 20.10 0.20 -12.75
CA LYS A 37 20.15 1.65 -12.94
C LYS A 37 18.80 2.33 -12.69
N TYR A 38 17.71 1.70 -13.09
CA TYR A 38 16.36 2.18 -12.83
C TYR A 38 16.04 2.24 -11.33
N PHE A 39 16.37 1.20 -10.57
CA PHE A 39 16.15 1.17 -9.12
C PHE A 39 16.99 2.22 -8.38
N VAL A 40 18.22 2.46 -8.83
CA VAL A 40 19.05 3.56 -8.29
C VAL A 40 18.40 4.92 -8.58
N GLY A 41 17.85 5.10 -9.79
CA GLY A 41 17.11 6.30 -10.15
C GLY A 41 15.87 6.51 -9.27
N LEU A 42 15.09 5.46 -9.02
CA LEU A 42 13.93 5.48 -8.12
C LEU A 42 14.32 5.91 -6.70
N TYR A 43 15.38 5.30 -6.16
CA TYR A 43 15.87 5.64 -4.83
C TYR A 43 16.32 7.11 -4.72
N ARG A 44 17.00 7.62 -5.74
CA ARG A 44 17.45 9.03 -5.77
C ARG A 44 16.28 10.02 -5.82
N MET A 45 15.17 9.67 -6.46
CA MET A 45 14.00 10.54 -6.59
C MET A 45 13.02 10.42 -5.43
N HIS A 46 12.80 9.21 -4.90
CA HIS A 46 11.73 8.92 -3.95
C HIS A 46 12.22 8.36 -2.62
N GLY A 47 13.52 8.12 -2.47
CA GLY A 47 14.09 7.53 -1.26
C GLY A 47 13.78 6.04 -1.10
N LYS A 48 13.99 5.54 0.11
CA LYS A 48 13.78 4.13 0.46
C LYS A 48 12.31 3.70 0.48
N ASP A 49 11.41 4.66 0.71
CA ASP A 49 10.00 4.37 0.97
C ASP A 49 9.31 3.70 -0.21
N VAL A 50 9.75 4.01 -1.45
CA VAL A 50 9.24 3.36 -2.67
C VAL A 50 9.42 1.83 -2.66
N PHE A 51 10.42 1.32 -1.93
CA PHE A 51 10.70 -0.11 -1.82
C PHE A 51 10.09 -0.76 -0.58
N LEU A 52 9.70 0.03 0.44
CA LEU A 52 9.26 -0.48 1.73
C LEU A 52 7.77 -0.80 1.79
N HIS A 53 6.99 -0.39 0.80
CA HIS A 53 5.57 -0.69 0.75
C HIS A 53 5.34 -2.19 0.53
N ARG A 54 5.34 -2.93 1.66
CA ARG A 54 5.07 -4.37 1.69
C ARG A 54 3.59 -4.62 1.45
N GLY A 55 3.30 -5.22 0.30
CA GLY A 55 1.98 -5.85 0.08
C GLY A 55 0.82 -4.90 -0.19
N GLU A 56 0.99 -3.61 -0.06
CA GLU A 56 0.02 -2.65 -0.57
C GLU A 56 0.20 -2.56 -2.09
N THR A 57 -0.71 -3.20 -2.79
CA THR A 57 -0.83 -2.98 -4.23
C THR A 57 -1.15 -1.50 -4.40
N THR A 58 -0.16 -0.70 -4.81
CA THR A 58 -0.36 0.72 -5.06
C THR A 58 -1.55 0.87 -5.99
N THR A 59 -2.65 1.35 -5.44
CA THR A 59 -3.91 1.45 -6.18
C THR A 59 -3.91 2.76 -6.92
N TYR A 60 -3.82 2.70 -8.25
CA TYR A 60 -3.91 3.89 -9.08
C TYR A 60 -5.38 4.14 -9.43
N THR A 61 -5.85 5.37 -9.20
CA THR A 61 -7.18 5.78 -9.61
C THR A 61 -7.31 5.77 -11.14
N ARG A 62 -8.55 5.71 -11.63
CA ARG A 62 -8.80 5.81 -13.08
C ARG A 62 -8.19 7.09 -13.67
N GLU A 63 -8.33 8.20 -12.98
CA GLU A 63 -7.81 9.51 -13.39
C GLU A 63 -6.28 9.53 -13.47
N GLN A 64 -5.60 8.96 -12.47
CA GLN A 64 -4.13 8.84 -12.48
C GLN A 64 -3.63 8.01 -13.67
N LYS A 65 -4.33 6.92 -14.00
CA LYS A 65 -3.98 6.09 -15.16
C LYS A 65 -4.19 6.81 -16.47
N LEU A 66 -5.35 7.47 -16.64
CA LEU A 66 -5.65 8.25 -17.84
C LEU A 66 -4.67 9.40 -18.03
N HIS A 67 -4.32 10.10 -16.96
CA HIS A 67 -3.30 11.14 -17.00
C HIS A 67 -1.93 10.59 -17.40
N ALA A 68 -1.53 9.44 -16.85
CA ALA A 68 -0.27 8.79 -17.24
C ALA A 68 -0.27 8.34 -18.71
N ILE A 69 -1.39 7.79 -19.20
CA ILE A 69 -1.57 7.39 -20.61
C ILE A 69 -1.48 8.61 -21.53
N ASP A 70 -2.13 9.72 -21.14
CA ASP A 70 -2.14 10.96 -21.90
C ASP A 70 -0.72 11.54 -22.02
N ARG A 71 0.05 11.54 -20.96
CA ARG A 71 1.46 11.96 -20.95
C ARG A 71 2.33 11.10 -21.86
N VAL A 72 2.15 9.78 -21.84
CA VAL A 72 2.89 8.89 -22.76
C VAL A 72 2.56 9.21 -24.21
N ASN A 73 1.28 9.42 -24.54
CA ASN A 73 0.82 9.61 -25.92
C ASN A 73 1.14 11.01 -26.45
N LYS A 74 1.00 12.07 -25.66
CA LYS A 74 1.21 13.46 -26.07
C LYS A 74 2.64 13.91 -25.95
N GLU A 75 3.30 13.61 -24.84
CA GLU A 75 4.66 14.06 -24.54
C GLU A 75 5.73 13.11 -25.09
N HIS A 76 5.31 11.93 -25.62
CA HIS A 76 6.23 10.89 -26.12
C HIS A 76 7.28 10.45 -25.07
N ILE A 77 6.95 10.59 -23.79
CA ILE A 77 7.82 10.22 -22.68
C ILE A 77 7.96 8.69 -22.61
N SER A 78 9.15 8.20 -22.34
CA SER A 78 9.35 6.75 -22.22
C SER A 78 8.68 6.20 -20.94
N TYR A 79 8.20 4.95 -20.99
CA TYR A 79 7.61 4.28 -19.82
C TYR A 79 8.56 4.30 -18.60
N ARG A 80 9.86 4.13 -18.83
CA ARG A 80 10.85 4.19 -17.75
C ARG A 80 10.96 5.57 -17.13
N GLN A 81 11.01 6.60 -17.95
CA GLN A 81 11.12 7.98 -17.48
C GLN A 81 9.87 8.39 -16.71
N LEU A 82 8.68 8.10 -17.24
CA LEU A 82 7.44 8.36 -16.54
C LEU A 82 7.31 7.51 -15.26
N GLY A 83 7.74 6.24 -15.32
CA GLY A 83 7.78 5.36 -14.17
C GLY A 83 8.67 5.88 -13.04
N LEU A 84 9.84 6.45 -13.37
CA LEU A 84 10.70 7.12 -12.38
C LEU A 84 9.99 8.31 -11.73
N GLN A 85 9.33 9.16 -12.53
CA GLN A 85 8.59 10.32 -12.01
C GLN A 85 7.43 9.93 -11.08
N LEU A 86 6.74 8.85 -11.41
CA LEU A 86 5.59 8.36 -10.65
C LEU A 86 5.97 7.40 -9.48
N GLY A 87 7.25 7.09 -9.30
CA GLY A 87 7.69 6.17 -8.26
C GLY A 87 7.28 4.70 -8.50
N LEU A 88 7.13 4.28 -9.76
CA LEU A 88 6.73 2.93 -10.10
C LEU A 88 7.93 1.97 -10.04
N ILE A 89 7.87 0.95 -9.20
CA ILE A 89 8.91 -0.09 -9.15
C ILE A 89 8.97 -0.88 -10.47
N ASP A 90 7.81 -1.10 -11.09
CA ASP A 90 7.67 -1.77 -12.38
C ASP A 90 7.08 -0.84 -13.43
N PRO A 91 7.90 -0.26 -14.33
CA PRO A 91 7.41 0.62 -15.39
C PRO A 91 6.58 -0.13 -16.46
N GLY A 92 6.60 -1.48 -16.45
CA GLY A 92 5.77 -2.31 -17.33
C GLY A 92 4.27 -2.07 -17.14
N ILE A 93 3.86 -1.70 -15.94
CA ILE A 93 2.47 -1.33 -15.63
C ILE A 93 1.95 -0.22 -16.56
N LEU A 94 2.76 0.78 -16.86
CA LEU A 94 2.37 1.87 -17.79
C LEU A 94 2.11 1.35 -19.20
N ARG A 95 2.95 0.44 -19.67
CA ARG A 95 2.77 -0.21 -20.97
C ARG A 95 1.45 -0.99 -21.03
N ASP A 96 1.12 -1.69 -19.96
CA ASP A 96 -0.11 -2.47 -19.88
C ASP A 96 -1.35 -1.55 -19.90
N TRP A 97 -1.29 -0.40 -19.21
CA TRP A 97 -2.38 0.59 -19.29
C TRP A 97 -2.53 1.19 -20.67
N VAL A 98 -1.42 1.57 -21.33
CA VAL A 98 -1.45 2.11 -22.70
C VAL A 98 -1.97 1.09 -23.69
N ASN A 99 -1.55 -0.17 -23.59
CA ASN A 99 -2.01 -1.25 -24.46
C ASN A 99 -3.52 -1.51 -24.25
N LEU A 100 -3.98 -1.53 -23.00
CA LEU A 100 -5.40 -1.69 -22.69
C LEU A 100 -6.24 -0.53 -23.23
N TYR A 101 -5.75 0.70 -23.07
CA TYR A 101 -6.40 1.90 -23.63
C TYR A 101 -6.49 1.83 -25.17
N LYS A 102 -5.39 1.47 -25.85
CA LYS A 102 -5.36 1.33 -27.31
C LYS A 102 -6.30 0.22 -27.81
N ALA A 103 -6.39 -0.88 -27.08
CA ALA A 103 -7.19 -2.03 -27.48
C ALA A 103 -8.69 -1.86 -27.23
N LYS A 104 -9.08 -1.24 -26.11
CA LYS A 104 -10.46 -1.21 -25.63
C LYS A 104 -11.00 0.19 -25.29
N GLY A 105 -10.20 1.23 -25.52
CA GLY A 105 -10.58 2.62 -25.24
C GLY A 105 -10.59 2.99 -23.76
N GLU A 106 -11.00 4.22 -23.50
CA GLU A 106 -11.01 4.81 -22.16
C GLU A 106 -11.91 4.06 -21.16
N ALA A 107 -13.03 3.52 -21.63
CA ALA A 107 -13.98 2.79 -20.79
C ALA A 107 -13.38 1.54 -20.11
N ALA A 108 -12.32 0.97 -20.69
CA ALA A 108 -11.63 -0.18 -20.14
C ALA A 108 -10.65 0.18 -19.02
N ILE A 109 -10.26 1.46 -18.92
CA ILE A 109 -9.40 1.96 -17.85
C ILE A 109 -10.27 2.17 -16.60
N GLN A 110 -10.34 1.16 -15.78
CA GLN A 110 -11.05 1.23 -14.50
C GLN A 110 -10.06 1.48 -13.36
N THR A 111 -10.56 1.99 -12.24
CA THR A 111 -9.86 1.98 -10.97
C THR A 111 -9.66 0.52 -10.60
N THR A 112 -8.63 -0.04 -11.10
CA THR A 112 -7.96 -1.29 -10.85
C THR A 112 -8.61 -2.61 -10.51
N HIS A 113 -7.86 -3.65 -10.72
CA HIS A 113 -7.76 -4.90 -9.95
C HIS A 113 -7.91 -4.72 -8.43
N GLY A 114 -7.57 -3.53 -7.90
CA GLY A 114 -7.81 -3.12 -6.52
C GLY A 114 -9.27 -2.95 -6.13
N ARG A 115 -10.23 -2.78 -7.04
CA ARG A 115 -11.61 -2.56 -6.60
C ARG A 115 -12.16 -3.73 -5.79
N LYS A 116 -11.88 -4.97 -6.19
CA LYS A 116 -12.25 -6.16 -5.38
C LYS A 116 -11.40 -6.29 -4.12
N SER A 117 -10.13 -5.90 -4.18
CA SER A 117 -9.22 -5.91 -3.02
C SER A 117 -9.48 -4.72 -2.09
N TYR A 118 -9.76 -3.54 -2.62
CA TYR A 118 -10.10 -2.34 -1.87
C TYR A 118 -11.44 -2.50 -1.16
N LEU A 119 -12.49 -2.96 -1.85
CA LEU A 119 -13.78 -3.25 -1.22
C LEU A 119 -13.65 -4.33 -0.13
N LYS A 120 -12.86 -5.39 -0.37
CA LYS A 120 -12.56 -6.39 0.67
C LYS A 120 -11.73 -5.81 1.82
N HIS A 121 -10.91 -4.81 1.57
CA HIS A 121 -10.12 -4.16 2.62
C HIS A 121 -10.97 -3.18 3.43
N GLU A 122 -11.83 -2.38 2.78
CA GLU A 122 -12.85 -1.57 3.46
C GLU A 122 -13.81 -2.43 4.26
N GLU A 123 -14.37 -3.48 3.65
CA GLU A 123 -15.22 -4.44 4.36
C GLU A 123 -14.51 -5.10 5.56
N ARG A 124 -13.21 -5.38 5.45
CA ARG A 124 -12.40 -5.89 6.57
C ARG A 124 -12.19 -4.84 7.65
N LEU A 125 -11.89 -3.59 7.27
CA LEU A 125 -11.72 -2.51 8.24
C LEU A 125 -13.04 -2.22 8.96
N ASP A 126 -14.16 -2.21 8.25
CA ASP A 126 -15.49 -2.04 8.83
C ASP A 126 -15.84 -3.23 9.75
N GLN A 127 -15.54 -4.46 9.36
CA GLN A 127 -15.73 -5.63 10.21
C GLN A 127 -14.86 -5.62 11.47
N ILE A 128 -13.61 -5.15 11.37
CA ILE A 128 -12.69 -5.00 12.51
C ILE A 128 -13.19 -3.89 13.43
N ALA A 129 -13.63 -2.74 12.86
CA ALA A 129 -14.19 -1.63 13.61
C ALA A 129 -15.49 -2.04 14.33
N ASP A 130 -16.40 -2.73 13.64
CA ASP A 130 -17.65 -3.25 14.18
C ASP A 130 -17.40 -4.28 15.30
N LYS A 131 -16.44 -5.16 15.12
CA LYS A 131 -16.06 -6.13 16.14
C LYS A 131 -15.50 -5.44 17.38
N SER A 132 -14.58 -4.49 17.19
CA SER A 132 -14.01 -3.70 18.29
C SER A 132 -15.06 -2.90 19.05
N LEU A 133 -16.02 -2.29 18.34
CA LEU A 133 -17.14 -1.57 18.93
C LEU A 133 -18.07 -2.51 19.73
N LYS A 134 -18.40 -3.69 19.19
CA LYS A 134 -19.21 -4.70 19.89
C LYS A 134 -18.53 -5.21 21.15
N ASP A 135 -17.22 -5.50 21.09
CA ASP A 135 -16.45 -5.94 22.24
C ASP A 135 -16.40 -4.86 23.33
N ARG A 136 -16.24 -3.60 22.94
CA ARG A 136 -16.26 -2.46 23.86
C ARG A 136 -17.64 -2.19 24.46
N LEU A 137 -18.70 -2.35 23.65
CA LEU A 137 -20.08 -2.26 24.12
C LEU A 137 -20.38 -3.35 25.17
N GLY A 138 -20.00 -4.60 24.89
CA GLY A 138 -20.16 -5.71 25.82
C GLY A 138 -19.41 -5.49 27.15
N TYR A 139 -18.20 -4.93 27.09
CA TYR A 139 -17.44 -4.57 28.29
C TYR A 139 -18.18 -3.49 29.10
N LEU A 140 -18.65 -2.41 28.46
CA LEU A 140 -19.37 -1.33 29.13
C LEU A 140 -20.71 -1.78 29.70
N GLU A 141 -21.42 -2.69 29.02
CA GLU A 141 -22.66 -3.28 29.54
C GLU A 141 -22.41 -4.13 30.81
N ALA A 142 -21.35 -4.93 30.80
CA ALA A 142 -20.94 -5.70 31.97
C ALA A 142 -20.54 -4.82 33.15
N GLU A 143 -19.77 -3.75 32.88
CA GLU A 143 -19.38 -2.76 33.89
C GLU A 143 -20.62 -2.03 34.47
N ASN A 144 -21.55 -1.63 33.63
CA ASN A 144 -22.83 -1.02 34.07
C ASN A 144 -23.65 -1.97 34.94
N ALA A 145 -23.72 -3.25 34.56
CA ALA A 145 -24.43 -4.24 35.34
C ALA A 145 -23.77 -4.48 36.71
N TYR A 146 -22.44 -4.49 36.75
CA TYR A 146 -21.69 -4.55 37.99
C TYR A 146 -21.95 -3.36 38.90
N LEU A 147 -21.83 -2.14 38.37
CA LEU A 147 -22.09 -0.88 39.10
C LEU A 147 -23.51 -0.80 39.66
N LYS A 148 -24.52 -1.21 38.88
CA LYS A 148 -25.91 -1.29 39.33
C LYS A 148 -26.08 -2.24 40.52
N LYS A 149 -25.43 -3.42 40.47
CA LYS A 149 -25.47 -4.39 41.58
C LYS A 149 -24.76 -3.84 42.83
N LEU A 150 -23.60 -3.21 42.63
CA LEU A 150 -22.82 -2.59 43.73
C LEU A 150 -23.64 -1.47 44.40
N TYR A 151 -24.25 -0.59 43.61
CA TYR A 151 -25.11 0.47 44.10
C TYR A 151 -26.30 -0.04 44.91
N ALA A 152 -26.96 -1.09 44.42
CA ALA A 152 -28.07 -1.76 45.13
C ALA A 152 -27.62 -2.35 46.48
N LEU A 153 -26.41 -2.94 46.53
CA LEU A 153 -25.83 -3.48 47.76
C LEU A 153 -25.50 -2.35 48.79
N ILE A 154 -24.94 -1.24 48.31
CA ILE A 154 -24.62 -0.07 49.15
C ILE A 154 -25.91 0.50 49.76
N GLN A 155 -26.97 0.68 48.93
CA GLN A 155 -28.28 1.15 49.42
C GLN A 155 -28.89 0.20 50.45
N LYS A 156 -28.78 -1.12 50.22
CA LYS A 156 -29.29 -2.14 51.14
C LYS A 156 -28.54 -2.10 52.49
N ARG A 157 -27.22 -1.85 52.46
CA ARG A 157 -26.38 -1.71 53.64
C ARG A 157 -26.69 -0.40 54.42
N SER A 158 -26.85 0.71 53.69
CA SER A 158 -27.22 2.01 54.29
C SER A 158 -28.60 1.99 54.99
N LYS A 159 -29.58 1.25 54.43
CA LYS A 159 -30.88 1.06 55.06
C LYS A 159 -30.83 0.17 56.34
N ARG A 160 -29.87 -0.76 56.42
CA ARG A 160 -29.67 -1.59 57.63
C ARG A 160 -29.00 -0.88 58.78
N THR A 161 -28.15 0.12 58.51
CA THR A 161 -27.45 0.89 59.55
C THR A 161 -28.29 2.05 60.09
N LYS A 162 -29.46 2.34 59.54
CA LYS A 162 -30.39 3.37 60.03
C LYS A 162 -31.56 2.81 60.85
N LYS A 163 -31.55 1.53 61.16
CA LYS A 163 -32.45 0.87 62.06
C LYS A 163 -31.67 0.43 63.33
#